data_2068d47e8075e4ef48d0a09f63b0df1e
#
_entry.id   2068d47e8075e4ef48d0a09f63b0df1e
#
_cell.length_a   1.000
_cell.length_b   1.000
_cell.length_c   1.000
_cell.angle_alpha   90.00
_cell.angle_beta   90.00
_cell.angle_gamma   90.00
#
_symmetry.space_group_name_H-M   'P 1'
#
loop_
_entity.id
_entity.type
_entity.pdbx_description
1 polymer ?
#
loop_
_entity_poly.entity_id
_entity_poly.type
_entity_poly.pdbx_seq_one_letter_code
_entity_poly.pdbx_strand_id
1 'polypeptide(L)'
;MKKLLLTIPLFLSLSVSQAQYEDMPIDCLVEAIIQVESRGDSTAKGDRGWAVGVLQIWPIMVREVNRIQEKNGNDVRYVYTDRLSVEKSIEMFHIWREYYHSDSDWETIARCWNGGPSGSSHHRTKCYWNKVKKELDLLAYYH
;
A
#
# COMPACT_ATOMS: atom_id res chain seq x y z
N MET A 1 1.16 6.29 61.60
CA MET A 1 1.39 6.94 60.30
C MET A 1 1.22 5.88 59.18
N LYS A 2 0.08 5.91 58.49
CA LYS A 2 -0.22 4.97 57.41
C LYS A 2 0.39 5.54 56.10
N LYS A 3 1.37 4.82 55.53
CA LYS A 3 1.92 5.15 54.22
C LYS A 3 0.93 4.72 53.12
N LEU A 4 0.36 5.68 52.44
CA LEU A 4 -0.49 5.51 51.28
C LEU A 4 0.43 5.18 50.07
N LEU A 5 0.43 3.92 49.61
CA LEU A 5 1.10 3.50 48.40
C LEU A 5 0.22 3.92 47.22
N LEU A 6 0.64 4.97 46.53
CA LEU A 6 0.04 5.39 45.26
C LEU A 6 0.50 4.41 44.18
N THR A 7 -0.36 3.46 43.78
CA THR A 7 -0.12 2.64 42.59
C THR A 7 -0.48 3.47 41.36
N ILE A 8 0.54 3.88 40.60
CA ILE A 8 0.37 4.50 39.29
C ILE A 8 -0.02 3.36 38.32
N PRO A 9 -1.18 3.41 37.65
CA PRO A 9 -1.48 2.47 36.59
C PRO A 9 -0.53 2.74 35.42
N LEU A 10 0.32 1.77 35.13
CA LEU A 10 1.11 1.73 33.91
C LEU A 10 0.14 1.59 32.74
N PHE A 11 -0.21 2.70 32.09
CA PHE A 11 -0.92 2.66 30.81
C PHE A 11 0.01 2.01 29.79
N LEU A 12 -0.20 0.73 29.56
CA LEU A 12 0.31 0.02 28.41
C LEU A 12 -0.35 0.65 27.19
N SER A 13 0.33 1.58 26.54
CA SER A 13 -0.02 2.04 25.20
C SER A 13 0.23 0.87 24.24
N LEU A 14 -0.76 -0.03 24.14
CA LEU A 14 -0.82 -1.00 23.06
C LEU A 14 -0.77 -0.23 21.75
N SER A 15 0.27 -0.46 20.99
CA SER A 15 0.35 -0.08 19.58
C SER A 15 -0.77 -0.83 18.81
N VAL A 16 -1.93 -0.20 18.71
CA VAL A 16 -3.13 -0.68 18.04
C VAL A 16 -2.97 -0.55 16.51
N SER A 17 -1.81 -0.81 15.92
CA SER A 17 -1.63 -0.44 14.52
C SER A 17 -1.59 -1.60 13.52
N GLN A 18 -1.50 -2.84 13.95
CA GLN A 18 -1.43 -3.97 13.00
C GLN A 18 -2.54 -5.00 13.19
N ALA A 19 -2.93 -5.31 14.41
CA ALA A 19 -3.99 -6.28 14.71
C ALA A 19 -5.37 -5.87 14.13
N GLN A 20 -5.56 -4.59 13.81
CA GLN A 20 -6.84 -4.06 13.32
C GLN A 20 -7.17 -4.51 11.89
N TYR A 21 -6.18 -4.86 11.07
CA TYR A 21 -6.37 -5.22 9.65
C TYR A 21 -6.04 -6.68 9.35
N GLU A 22 -5.65 -7.50 10.36
CA GLU A 22 -5.21 -8.88 10.17
C GLU A 22 -6.25 -9.78 9.50
N ASP A 23 -7.54 -9.49 9.73
CA ASP A 23 -8.66 -10.26 9.15
C ASP A 23 -9.17 -9.68 7.82
N MET A 24 -8.64 -8.54 7.38
CA MET A 24 -9.09 -7.91 6.13
C MET A 24 -8.30 -8.47 4.94
N PRO A 25 -8.96 -8.72 3.79
CA PRO A 25 -8.27 -9.14 2.59
C PRO A 25 -7.33 -8.04 2.08
N ILE A 26 -6.23 -8.43 1.45
CA ILE A 26 -5.22 -7.51 0.89
C ILE A 26 -5.84 -6.52 -0.11
N ASP A 27 -6.95 -6.87 -0.74
CA ASP A 27 -7.67 -6.00 -1.67
C ASP A 27 -8.20 -4.72 -0.99
N CYS A 28 -8.45 -4.74 0.31
CA CYS A 28 -8.78 -3.53 1.07
C CYS A 28 -7.59 -2.54 1.09
N LEU A 29 -6.37 -3.04 1.20
CA LEU A 29 -5.18 -2.18 1.09
C LEU A 29 -5.06 -1.58 -0.32
N VAL A 30 -5.31 -2.39 -1.35
CA VAL A 30 -5.28 -1.93 -2.75
C VAL A 30 -6.32 -0.84 -2.96
N GLU A 31 -7.55 -1.02 -2.47
CA GLU A 31 -8.61 -0.03 -2.57
C GLU A 31 -8.26 1.27 -1.85
N ALA A 32 -7.74 1.19 -0.63
CA ALA A 32 -7.28 2.36 0.11
C ALA A 32 -6.18 3.12 -0.63
N ILE A 33 -5.22 2.42 -1.24
CA ILE A 33 -4.18 3.01 -2.08
C ILE A 33 -4.81 3.70 -3.31
N ILE A 34 -5.74 3.06 -4.00
CA ILE A 34 -6.47 3.64 -5.15
C ILE A 34 -7.17 4.95 -4.75
N GLN A 35 -7.82 4.99 -3.59
CA GLN A 35 -8.48 6.20 -3.11
C GLN A 35 -7.48 7.35 -2.88
N VAL A 36 -6.31 7.05 -2.33
CA VAL A 36 -5.24 8.04 -2.10
C VAL A 36 -4.61 8.52 -3.40
N GLU A 37 -4.36 7.62 -4.36
CA GLU A 37 -3.63 7.91 -5.60
C GLU A 37 -4.48 8.65 -6.64
N SER A 38 -5.72 8.25 -6.83
CA SER A 38 -6.55 8.72 -7.95
C SER A 38 -8.01 8.94 -7.62
N ARG A 39 -8.48 8.54 -6.44
CA ARG A 39 -9.92 8.45 -6.09
C ARG A 39 -10.70 7.55 -7.05
N GLY A 40 -10.04 6.52 -7.60
CA GLY A 40 -10.64 5.59 -8.55
C GLY A 40 -10.67 6.06 -10.01
N ASP A 41 -10.07 7.19 -10.34
CA ASP A 41 -10.01 7.67 -11.73
C ASP A 41 -8.95 6.89 -12.53
N SER A 42 -9.41 6.02 -13.44
CA SER A 42 -8.53 5.19 -14.30
C SER A 42 -7.77 6.02 -15.35
N THR A 43 -8.17 7.26 -15.59
CA THR A 43 -7.54 8.17 -16.55
C THR A 43 -6.61 9.19 -15.88
N ALA A 44 -6.52 9.15 -14.54
CA ALA A 44 -5.70 10.09 -13.77
C ALA A 44 -4.24 10.10 -14.23
N LYS A 45 -3.66 11.28 -14.31
CA LYS A 45 -2.26 11.50 -14.66
C LYS A 45 -1.59 12.41 -13.62
N GLY A 46 -0.60 11.89 -12.94
CA GLY A 46 0.24 12.61 -12.00
C GLY A 46 1.68 12.77 -12.51
N ASP A 47 2.51 13.47 -11.75
CA ASP A 47 3.94 13.61 -12.01
C ASP A 47 4.25 13.97 -13.48
N ARG A 48 3.57 14.97 -14.01
CA ARG A 48 3.70 15.43 -15.41
C ARG A 48 3.39 14.33 -16.44
N GLY A 49 2.49 13.40 -16.09
CA GLY A 49 2.07 12.30 -16.95
C GLY A 49 2.90 11.02 -16.82
N TRP A 50 3.86 10.97 -15.91
CA TRP A 50 4.61 9.74 -15.63
C TRP A 50 3.81 8.73 -14.81
N ALA A 51 3.10 9.18 -13.80
CA ALA A 51 2.18 8.37 -13.00
C ALA A 51 0.81 8.33 -13.70
N VAL A 52 0.27 7.14 -13.92
CA VAL A 52 -0.97 6.97 -14.72
C VAL A 52 -1.88 5.93 -14.08
N GLY A 53 -3.20 6.19 -14.18
CA GLY A 53 -4.26 5.25 -13.81
C GLY A 53 -4.57 5.23 -12.32
N VAL A 54 -5.41 4.26 -11.91
CA VAL A 54 -5.94 4.19 -10.54
C VAL A 54 -4.87 4.08 -9.47
N LEU A 55 -3.76 3.41 -9.77
CA LEU A 55 -2.63 3.19 -8.85
C LEU A 55 -1.42 4.09 -9.14
N GLN A 56 -1.56 5.08 -10.03
CA GLN A 56 -0.52 6.04 -10.42
C GLN A 56 0.80 5.34 -10.78
N ILE A 57 0.70 4.30 -11.62
CA ILE A 57 1.84 3.44 -11.99
C ILE A 57 2.78 4.18 -12.93
N TRP A 58 4.08 4.16 -12.61
CA TRP A 58 5.14 4.68 -13.45
C TRP A 58 5.59 3.63 -14.50
N PRO A 59 6.14 4.04 -15.66
CA PRO A 59 6.66 3.11 -16.67
C PRO A 59 7.72 2.13 -16.13
N ILE A 60 8.50 2.55 -15.15
CA ILE A 60 9.51 1.68 -14.51
C ILE A 60 8.86 0.49 -13.80
N MET A 61 7.68 0.67 -13.20
CA MET A 61 6.95 -0.41 -12.55
C MET A 61 6.46 -1.43 -13.56
N VAL A 62 5.97 -1.00 -14.73
CA VAL A 62 5.57 -1.94 -15.82
C VAL A 62 6.75 -2.81 -16.25
N ARG A 63 7.94 -2.20 -16.43
CA ARG A 63 9.16 -2.97 -16.74
C ARG A 63 9.53 -3.94 -15.63
N GLU A 64 9.43 -3.50 -14.38
CA GLU A 64 9.74 -4.33 -13.22
C GLU A 64 8.80 -5.53 -13.10
N VAL A 65 7.50 -5.33 -13.26
CA VAL A 65 6.51 -6.42 -13.26
C VAL A 65 6.80 -7.41 -14.38
N ASN A 66 7.13 -6.94 -15.59
CA ASN A 66 7.50 -7.82 -16.70
C ASN A 66 8.78 -8.61 -16.39
N ARG A 67 9.77 -8.02 -15.74
CA ARG A 67 10.98 -8.71 -15.28
C ARG A 67 10.65 -9.80 -14.25
N ILE A 68 9.74 -9.52 -13.32
CA ILE A 68 9.27 -10.51 -12.33
C ILE A 68 8.57 -11.67 -13.04
N GLN A 69 7.69 -11.38 -13.99
CA GLN A 69 6.97 -12.41 -14.77
C GLN A 69 7.95 -13.30 -15.53
N GLU A 70 8.93 -12.73 -16.19
CA GLU A 70 9.98 -13.49 -16.88
C GLU A 70 10.76 -14.40 -15.92
N LYS A 71 11.17 -13.88 -14.77
CA LYS A 71 11.90 -14.66 -13.76
C LYS A 71 11.08 -15.81 -13.21
N ASN A 72 9.76 -15.64 -13.10
CA ASN A 72 8.83 -16.66 -12.63
C ASN A 72 8.40 -17.65 -13.73
N GLY A 73 8.91 -17.51 -14.97
CA GLY A 73 8.56 -18.36 -16.09
C GLY A 73 7.15 -18.13 -16.65
N ASN A 74 6.57 -16.95 -16.38
CA ASN A 74 5.26 -16.57 -16.90
C ASN A 74 5.39 -15.83 -18.23
N ASP A 75 4.52 -16.14 -19.19
CA ASP A 75 4.52 -15.51 -20.52
C ASP A 75 3.72 -14.19 -20.59
N VAL A 76 2.97 -13.88 -19.53
CA VAL A 76 2.18 -12.64 -19.46
C VAL A 76 3.10 -11.42 -19.46
N ARG A 77 2.82 -10.47 -20.34
CA ARG A 77 3.54 -9.19 -20.45
C ARG A 77 2.56 -8.02 -20.45
N TYR A 78 2.91 -7.00 -19.69
CA TYR A 78 2.15 -5.75 -19.61
C TYR A 78 2.77 -4.70 -20.52
N VAL A 79 1.92 -3.86 -21.11
CA VAL A 79 2.34 -2.70 -21.89
C VAL A 79 1.98 -1.41 -21.14
N TYR A 80 2.56 -0.28 -21.54
CA TYR A 80 2.40 0.97 -20.81
C TYR A 80 0.93 1.45 -20.74
N THR A 81 0.11 1.15 -21.73
CA THR A 81 -1.31 1.48 -21.75
C THR A 81 -2.14 0.64 -20.78
N ASP A 82 -1.65 -0.50 -20.32
CA ASP A 82 -2.32 -1.34 -19.33
C ASP A 82 -2.51 -0.64 -17.98
N ARG A 83 -1.72 0.41 -17.70
CA ARG A 83 -1.88 1.27 -16.52
C ARG A 83 -3.21 2.02 -16.47
N LEU A 84 -3.92 2.13 -17.61
CA LEU A 84 -5.25 2.72 -17.72
C LEU A 84 -6.38 1.71 -17.43
N SER A 85 -6.06 0.41 -17.40
CA SER A 85 -6.97 -0.64 -16.96
C SER A 85 -6.91 -0.79 -15.45
N VAL A 86 -8.06 -0.69 -14.77
CA VAL A 86 -8.17 -0.92 -13.32
C VAL A 86 -7.69 -2.32 -12.97
N GLU A 87 -8.22 -3.32 -13.67
CA GLU A 87 -7.89 -4.72 -13.45
C GLU A 87 -6.38 -4.99 -13.59
N LYS A 88 -5.79 -4.60 -14.73
CA LYS A 88 -4.35 -4.82 -14.97
C LYS A 88 -3.46 -4.04 -14.03
N SER A 89 -3.89 -2.86 -13.58
CA SER A 89 -3.16 -2.09 -12.56
C SER A 89 -3.13 -2.84 -11.23
N ILE A 90 -4.25 -3.43 -10.82
CA ILE A 90 -4.35 -4.24 -9.60
C ILE A 90 -3.51 -5.52 -9.74
N GLU A 91 -3.56 -6.21 -10.89
CA GLU A 91 -2.70 -7.38 -11.15
C GLU A 91 -1.22 -7.03 -11.02
N MET A 92 -0.77 -5.91 -11.63
CA MET A 92 0.62 -5.46 -11.52
C MET A 92 1.03 -5.17 -10.06
N PHE A 93 0.13 -4.58 -9.27
CA PHE A 93 0.37 -4.37 -7.83
C PHE A 93 0.56 -5.71 -7.10
N HIS A 94 -0.32 -6.68 -7.33
CA HIS A 94 -0.22 -7.99 -6.66
C HIS A 94 1.06 -8.73 -7.04
N ILE A 95 1.46 -8.72 -8.33
CA ILE A 95 2.71 -9.35 -8.79
C ILE A 95 3.93 -8.71 -8.09
N TRP A 96 3.98 -7.38 -8.04
CA TRP A 96 5.04 -6.65 -7.35
C TRP A 96 5.03 -6.94 -5.84
N ARG A 97 3.87 -6.88 -5.21
CA ARG A 97 3.70 -7.12 -3.78
C ARG A 97 4.11 -8.55 -3.41
N GLU A 98 3.65 -9.55 -4.15
CA GLU A 98 3.98 -10.95 -3.87
C GLU A 98 5.49 -11.20 -3.97
N TYR A 99 6.14 -10.60 -4.94
CA TYR A 99 7.57 -10.79 -5.17
C TYR A 99 8.46 -10.13 -4.11
N TYR A 100 8.10 -8.93 -3.66
CA TYR A 100 8.95 -8.14 -2.74
C TYR A 100 8.44 -8.06 -1.31
N HIS A 101 7.17 -8.27 -1.09
CA HIS A 101 6.47 -7.94 0.15
C HIS A 101 5.45 -9.00 0.58
N SER A 102 5.69 -10.29 0.26
CA SER A 102 4.79 -11.39 0.65
C SER A 102 4.52 -11.43 2.16
N ASP A 103 5.55 -11.17 2.96
CA ASP A 103 5.52 -11.22 4.42
C ASP A 103 5.60 -9.82 5.08
N SER A 104 5.46 -8.75 4.29
CA SER A 104 5.53 -7.39 4.82
C SER A 104 4.18 -6.93 5.38
N ASP A 105 4.22 -6.08 6.40
CA ASP A 105 3.03 -5.39 6.89
C ASP A 105 2.51 -4.34 5.90
N TRP A 106 1.27 -3.94 6.05
CA TRP A 106 0.60 -3.02 5.14
C TRP A 106 1.22 -1.62 5.12
N GLU A 107 1.77 -1.15 6.24
CA GLU A 107 2.51 0.11 6.27
C GLU A 107 3.74 0.04 5.38
N THR A 108 4.51 -1.03 5.49
CA THR A 108 5.70 -1.27 4.67
C THR A 108 5.34 -1.35 3.19
N ILE A 109 4.30 -2.11 2.83
CA ILE A 109 3.82 -2.24 1.45
C ILE A 109 3.43 -0.88 0.89
N ALA A 110 2.56 -0.14 1.56
CA ALA A 110 2.09 1.16 1.11
C ALA A 110 3.23 2.18 0.98
N ARG A 111 4.13 2.21 1.95
CA ARG A 111 5.27 3.14 1.95
C ARG A 111 6.29 2.81 0.86
N CYS A 112 6.51 1.53 0.58
CA CYS A 112 7.37 1.10 -0.53
C CYS A 112 6.70 1.31 -1.89
N TRP A 113 5.38 1.19 -1.99
CA TRP A 113 4.64 1.58 -3.19
C TRP A 113 4.87 3.04 -3.56
N ASN A 114 4.74 3.95 -2.59
CA ASN A 114 4.91 5.39 -2.79
C ASN A 114 6.36 5.83 -2.93
N GLY A 115 7.27 5.26 -2.13
CA GLY A 115 8.64 5.74 -1.98
C GLY A 115 9.73 4.87 -2.63
N GLY A 116 9.34 3.78 -3.31
CA GLY A 116 10.27 2.81 -3.89
C GLY A 116 10.84 1.82 -2.87
N PRO A 117 11.87 1.03 -3.22
CA PRO A 117 12.37 -0.09 -2.41
C PRO A 117 12.73 0.26 -0.96
N SER A 118 13.20 1.48 -0.71
CA SER A 118 13.54 1.99 0.62
C SER A 118 12.43 2.85 1.23
N GLY A 119 11.24 2.85 0.65
CA GLY A 119 10.13 3.71 1.06
C GLY A 119 9.77 3.62 2.53
N SER A 120 9.78 2.42 3.11
CA SER A 120 9.50 2.21 4.53
C SER A 120 10.48 2.91 5.49
N SER A 121 11.70 3.22 5.02
CA SER A 121 12.71 3.95 5.80
C SER A 121 12.60 5.47 5.66
N HIS A 122 11.90 6.00 4.65
CA HIS A 122 11.83 7.42 4.38
C HIS A 122 10.76 8.11 5.23
N HIS A 123 11.12 9.15 5.98
CA HIS A 123 10.17 9.91 6.80
C HIS A 123 9.00 10.49 5.98
N ARG A 124 9.26 10.95 4.75
CA ARG A 124 8.24 11.53 3.86
C ARG A 124 7.08 10.59 3.54
N THR A 125 7.32 9.26 3.50
CA THR A 125 6.29 8.27 3.18
C THR A 125 5.35 7.98 4.36
N LYS A 126 5.67 8.46 5.57
CA LYS A 126 4.75 8.38 6.72
C LYS A 126 3.48 9.18 6.48
N CYS A 127 3.60 10.36 5.86
CA CYS A 127 2.43 11.16 5.50
C CYS A 127 1.54 10.44 4.49
N TYR A 128 2.14 9.70 3.56
CA TYR A 128 1.41 8.86 2.62
C TYR A 128 0.68 7.72 3.35
N TRP A 129 1.38 6.97 4.21
CA TRP A 129 0.77 5.93 5.02
C TRP A 129 -0.41 6.44 5.85
N ASN A 130 -0.29 7.60 6.48
CA ASN A 130 -1.38 8.16 7.26
C ASN A 130 -2.65 8.43 6.42
N LYS A 131 -2.49 8.76 5.13
CA LYS A 131 -3.63 8.88 4.21
C LYS A 131 -4.25 7.52 3.89
N VAL A 132 -3.41 6.53 3.55
CA VAL A 132 -3.87 5.15 3.28
C VAL A 132 -4.57 4.56 4.49
N LYS A 133 -3.98 4.72 5.69
CA LYS A 133 -4.58 4.26 6.94
C LYS A 133 -5.97 4.85 7.17
N LYS A 134 -6.17 6.13 6.87
CA LYS A 134 -7.47 6.77 7.00
C LYS A 134 -8.52 6.15 6.09
N GLU A 135 -8.17 5.80 4.85
CA GLU A 135 -9.07 5.10 3.95
C GLU A 135 -9.36 3.66 4.42
N LEU A 136 -8.35 2.96 4.96
CA LEU A 136 -8.53 1.64 5.58
C LEU A 136 -9.48 1.68 6.79
N ASP A 137 -9.36 2.69 7.64
CA ASP A 137 -10.24 2.87 8.79
C ASP A 137 -11.70 3.08 8.35
N LEU A 138 -11.92 3.78 7.22
CA LEU A 138 -13.25 3.92 6.63
C LEU A 138 -13.78 2.58 6.10
N LEU A 139 -12.96 1.83 5.36
CA LEU A 139 -13.36 0.50 4.85
C LEU A 139 -13.69 -0.46 6.00
N ALA A 140 -12.89 -0.49 7.06
CA ALA A 140 -13.12 -1.34 8.24
C ALA A 140 -14.41 -0.98 8.99
N TYR A 141 -14.90 0.25 8.88
CA TYR A 141 -16.17 0.66 9.51
C TYR A 141 -17.40 0.11 8.77
N TYR A 142 -17.26 -0.17 7.46
CA TYR A 142 -18.37 -0.67 6.62
C TYR A 142 -18.37 -2.19 6.41
N HIS A 143 -17.35 -2.90 6.89
CA HIS A 143 -17.24 -4.37 6.90
C HIS A 143 -17.49 -4.95 8.26
#